data_74c61f34158d704daea408d924e5d164
#
_entry.id   74c61f34158d704daea408d924e5d164
#
_cell.length_a   1.000
_cell.length_b   1.000
_cell.length_c   1.000
_cell.angle_alpha   90.00
_cell.angle_beta   90.00
_cell.angle_gamma   90.00
#
_symmetry.space_group_name_H-M   'P 1'
#
loop_
_entity.id
_entity.type
_entity.pdbx_description
1 polymer ?
#
loop_
_entity_poly.entity_id
_entity_poly.type
_entity_poly.pdbx_seq_one_letter_code
_entity_poly.pdbx_strand_id
1 'polypeptide(L)'
;MSFDPKGYVSFETALSAQGVLDDLIHAVKIATAGDDRVQLIPGVGRVEWVALPDDLLFGHVPGTSLDFPGMRIASPEKALCDLMWLCESRGFAVPWESLRLDDLDRGALEATASRMGLTIRT
;
A
#
# COMPACT_ATOMS: atom_id res chain seq x y z
N MET A 1 17.93 10.56 -4.09
CA MET A 1 17.31 9.60 -3.19
C MET A 1 17.38 8.21 -3.80
N SER A 2 17.87 7.25 -3.05
CA SER A 2 17.97 5.86 -3.50
C SER A 2 16.69 5.12 -3.15
N PHE A 3 15.99 4.60 -4.14
CA PHE A 3 14.81 3.77 -3.91
C PHE A 3 15.21 2.31 -3.89
N ASP A 4 14.58 1.55 -3.00
CA ASP A 4 14.68 0.10 -3.01
C ASP A 4 14.13 -0.42 -4.35
N PRO A 5 14.88 -1.23 -5.12
CA PRO A 5 14.40 -1.77 -6.40
C PRO A 5 13.11 -2.58 -6.26
N LYS A 6 12.83 -3.13 -5.08
CA LYS A 6 11.61 -3.87 -4.79
C LYS A 6 10.54 -3.00 -4.13
N GLY A 7 10.85 -1.73 -3.84
CA GLY A 7 9.92 -0.83 -3.17
C GLY A 7 8.81 -0.35 -4.10
N TYR A 8 7.64 -0.11 -3.54
CA TYR A 8 6.50 0.42 -4.28
C TYR A 8 5.57 1.19 -3.34
N VAL A 9 4.86 2.16 -3.91
CA VAL A 9 3.83 2.91 -3.16
C VAL A 9 2.69 1.96 -2.84
N SER A 10 2.25 1.92 -1.59
CA SER A 10 1.22 1.00 -1.13
C SER A 10 0.38 1.61 -0.01
N PHE A 11 -0.36 0.76 0.69
CA PHE A 11 -1.15 1.10 1.86
C PHE A 11 -2.16 2.21 1.54
N GLU A 12 -2.43 3.09 2.49
CA GLU A 12 -3.41 4.17 2.30
C GLU A 12 -3.06 5.09 1.14
N THR A 13 -1.76 5.33 0.90
CA THR A 13 -1.32 6.19 -0.20
C THR A 13 -1.79 5.67 -1.55
N ALA A 14 -1.55 4.37 -1.82
CA ALA A 14 -1.96 3.76 -3.08
C ALA A 14 -3.48 3.67 -3.18
N LEU A 15 -4.17 3.38 -2.07
CA LEU A 15 -5.64 3.32 -2.05
C LEU A 15 -6.24 4.68 -2.35
N SER A 16 -5.73 5.74 -1.74
CA SER A 16 -6.21 7.10 -1.96
C SER A 16 -5.94 7.55 -3.40
N ALA A 17 -4.74 7.29 -3.92
CA ALA A 17 -4.36 7.67 -5.27
C ALA A 17 -5.25 7.03 -6.33
N GLN A 18 -5.82 5.85 -6.04
CA GLN A 18 -6.67 5.10 -6.96
C GLN A 18 -8.16 5.25 -6.64
N GLY A 19 -8.52 6.14 -5.72
CA GLY A 19 -9.90 6.46 -5.41
C GLY A 19 -10.64 5.47 -4.54
N VAL A 20 -9.94 4.52 -3.92
CA VAL A 20 -10.55 3.48 -3.07
C VAL A 20 -10.68 3.95 -1.63
N LEU A 21 -9.75 4.76 -1.15
CA LEU A 21 -9.81 5.32 0.20
C LEU A 21 -10.23 6.78 0.13
N ASP A 22 -11.29 7.11 0.85
CA ASP A 22 -11.83 8.47 0.93
C ASP A 22 -11.37 9.11 2.24
N ASP A 23 -10.10 9.51 2.30
CA ASP A 23 -9.50 10.10 3.48
C ASP A 23 -8.31 10.97 3.07
N LEU A 24 -7.91 11.86 3.97
CA LEU A 24 -6.71 12.68 3.78
C LEU A 24 -5.45 11.87 4.04
N ILE A 25 -4.48 12.03 3.14
CA ILE A 25 -3.21 11.32 3.25
C ILE A 25 -2.15 12.29 3.74
N HIS A 26 -1.56 11.97 4.89
CA HIS A 26 -0.56 12.80 5.54
C HIS A 26 0.87 12.39 5.24
N ALA A 27 1.06 11.24 4.60
CA ALA A 27 2.38 10.70 4.29
C ALA A 27 2.32 9.83 3.06
N VAL A 28 3.44 9.74 2.34
CA VAL A 28 3.61 8.76 1.27
C VAL A 28 4.15 7.50 1.91
N LYS A 29 3.42 6.39 1.80
CA LYS A 29 3.83 5.10 2.36
C LYS A 29 4.35 4.19 1.28
N ILE A 30 5.55 3.65 1.50
CA ILE A 30 6.25 2.79 0.54
C ILE A 30 6.54 1.46 1.22
N ALA A 31 6.12 0.37 0.60
CA ALA A 31 6.48 -0.97 1.02
C ALA A 31 7.92 -1.24 0.58
N THR A 32 8.72 -1.81 1.45
CA THR A 32 10.14 -2.03 1.18
C THR A 32 10.63 -3.37 1.74
N ALA A 33 11.66 -3.94 1.12
CA ALA A 33 12.38 -5.08 1.67
C ALA A 33 13.39 -4.66 2.75
N GLY A 34 13.67 -3.36 2.85
CA GLY A 34 14.59 -2.80 3.86
C GLY A 34 13.92 -2.64 5.21
N ASP A 35 14.42 -1.70 5.98
CA ASP A 35 13.91 -1.45 7.33
C ASP A 35 12.83 -0.36 7.34
N ASP A 36 11.98 -0.39 8.35
CA ASP A 36 11.06 0.71 8.62
C ASP A 36 11.84 1.99 8.86
N ARG A 37 11.40 3.08 8.26
CA ARG A 37 12.01 4.39 8.50
C ARG A 37 11.06 5.50 8.08
N VAL A 38 11.33 6.71 8.56
CA VAL A 38 10.57 7.91 8.20
C VAL A 38 11.57 8.97 7.74
N GLN A 39 11.24 9.63 6.64
CA GLN A 39 12.05 10.73 6.11
C GLN A 39 11.15 11.92 5.77
N LEU A 40 11.66 13.12 5.99
CA LEU A 40 11.04 14.34 5.48
C LEU A 40 11.81 14.75 4.23
N ILE A 41 11.16 14.72 3.09
CA ILE A 41 11.80 15.01 1.80
C ILE A 41 11.30 16.35 1.29
N PRO A 42 12.20 17.33 1.06
CA PRO A 42 11.79 18.64 0.53
C PRO A 42 11.00 18.50 -0.78
N GLY A 43 9.88 19.19 -0.86
CA GLY A 43 8.99 19.15 -2.02
C GLY A 43 8.04 17.95 -2.08
N VAL A 44 8.23 16.97 -1.21
CA VAL A 44 7.41 15.76 -1.15
C VAL A 44 6.64 15.70 0.18
N GLY A 45 7.33 15.93 1.29
CA GLY A 45 6.77 15.84 2.62
C GLY A 45 7.24 14.59 3.35
N ARG A 46 6.37 14.06 4.22
CA ARG A 46 6.69 12.88 5.02
C ARG A 46 6.59 11.61 4.18
N VAL A 47 7.65 10.84 4.18
CA VAL A 47 7.69 9.51 3.52
C VAL A 47 7.93 8.46 4.59
N GLU A 48 7.06 7.45 4.66
CA GLU A 48 7.19 6.34 5.59
C GLU A 48 7.49 5.07 4.80
N TRP A 49 8.63 4.48 5.09
CA TRP A 49 9.04 3.21 4.53
C TRP A 49 8.58 2.11 5.49
N VAL A 50 7.82 1.15 4.99
CA VAL A 50 7.26 0.08 5.81
C VAL A 50 7.81 -1.24 5.31
N ALA A 51 8.51 -1.96 6.17
CA ALA A 51 9.10 -3.24 5.83
C ALA A 51 8.04 -4.32 5.69
N LEU A 52 8.08 -5.05 4.57
CA LEU A 52 7.30 -6.27 4.37
C LEU A 52 8.26 -7.44 4.16
N PRO A 53 7.87 -8.67 4.54
CA PRO A 53 8.62 -9.84 4.15
C PRO A 53 8.80 -9.89 2.63
N ASP A 54 9.96 -10.34 2.17
CA ASP A 54 10.33 -10.30 0.77
C ASP A 54 9.32 -11.01 -0.14
N ASP A 55 8.74 -12.12 0.32
CA ASP A 55 7.75 -12.88 -0.41
C ASP A 55 6.38 -12.19 -0.52
N LEU A 56 6.17 -11.10 0.22
CA LEU A 56 4.95 -10.31 0.14
C LEU A 56 5.08 -9.09 -0.79
N LEU A 57 6.26 -8.85 -1.36
CA LEU A 57 6.50 -7.72 -2.27
C LEU A 57 6.14 -8.10 -3.71
N PHE A 58 4.84 -8.07 -4.02
CA PHE A 58 4.30 -8.39 -5.34
C PHE A 58 3.03 -7.54 -5.59
N GLY A 59 2.43 -7.68 -6.76
CA GLY A 59 1.14 -7.04 -7.06
C GLY A 59 1.24 -5.55 -7.34
N HIS A 60 2.42 -5.07 -7.74
CA HIS A 60 2.63 -3.68 -8.12
C HIS A 60 2.88 -3.59 -9.63
N VAL A 61 2.62 -2.41 -10.18
CA VAL A 61 2.85 -2.10 -11.58
C VAL A 61 3.76 -0.87 -11.67
N PRO A 62 4.43 -0.65 -12.81
CA PRO A 62 5.18 0.59 -13.01
C PRO A 62 4.26 1.78 -12.79
N GLY A 63 4.75 2.77 -12.05
CA GLY A 63 3.99 3.96 -11.77
C GLY A 63 3.80 4.80 -13.02
N THR A 64 2.54 4.98 -13.41
CA THR A 64 2.15 5.88 -14.49
C THR A 64 1.40 7.08 -13.94
N SER A 65 1.20 7.11 -12.61
CA SER A 65 0.51 8.20 -11.95
C SER A 65 1.33 9.49 -12.01
N LEU A 66 0.67 10.61 -12.23
CA LEU A 66 1.31 11.92 -12.16
C LEU A 66 1.79 12.22 -10.73
N ASP A 67 1.15 11.63 -9.72
CA ASP A 67 1.51 11.83 -8.33
C ASP A 67 2.82 11.15 -7.94
N PHE A 68 3.16 10.05 -8.62
CA PHE A 68 4.33 9.23 -8.28
C PHE A 68 5.11 8.84 -9.54
N PRO A 69 5.64 9.81 -10.31
CA PRO A 69 6.34 9.50 -11.55
C PRO A 69 7.61 8.70 -11.28
N GLY A 70 7.78 7.63 -12.04
CA GLY A 70 8.95 6.76 -11.92
C GLY A 70 8.89 5.77 -10.78
N MET A 71 7.83 5.76 -9.98
CA MET A 71 7.66 4.81 -8.89
C MET A 71 6.67 3.72 -9.27
N ARG A 72 6.87 2.53 -8.72
CA ARG A 72 5.88 1.46 -8.81
C ARG A 72 4.76 1.72 -7.81
N ILE A 73 3.58 1.26 -8.13
CA ILE A 73 2.43 1.39 -7.24
C ILE A 73 1.70 0.05 -7.15
N ALA A 74 1.27 -0.30 -5.94
CA ALA A 74 0.47 -1.51 -5.73
C ALA A 74 -0.90 -1.35 -6.40
N SER A 75 -1.45 -2.47 -6.91
CA SER A 75 -2.85 -2.46 -7.31
C SER A 75 -3.73 -2.13 -6.11
N PRO A 76 -4.97 -1.64 -6.31
CA PRO A 76 -5.85 -1.34 -5.16
C PRO A 76 -6.06 -2.57 -4.26
N GLU A 77 -6.20 -3.74 -4.84
CA GLU A 77 -6.39 -4.98 -4.09
C GLU A 77 -5.15 -5.31 -3.26
N LYS A 78 -3.97 -5.18 -3.84
CA LYS A 78 -2.72 -5.43 -3.11
C LYS A 78 -2.48 -4.39 -2.04
N ALA A 79 -2.76 -3.12 -2.32
CA ALA A 79 -2.61 -2.04 -1.34
C ALA A 79 -3.51 -2.27 -0.13
N LEU A 80 -4.75 -2.73 -0.34
CA LEU A 80 -5.65 -3.08 0.76
C LEU A 80 -5.11 -4.27 1.56
N CYS A 81 -4.61 -5.30 0.89
CA CYS A 81 -4.05 -6.46 1.59
C CYS A 81 -2.80 -6.08 2.38
N ASP A 82 -1.94 -5.23 1.83
CA ASP A 82 -0.77 -4.70 2.56
C ASP A 82 -1.22 -3.95 3.80
N LEU A 83 -2.26 -3.12 3.68
CA LEU A 83 -2.80 -2.37 4.82
C LEU A 83 -3.38 -3.31 5.88
N MET A 84 -4.12 -4.33 5.48
CA MET A 84 -4.65 -5.34 6.41
C MET A 84 -3.53 -6.06 7.15
N TRP A 85 -2.48 -6.45 6.43
CA TRP A 85 -1.32 -7.11 7.02
C TRP A 85 -0.65 -6.21 8.05
N LEU A 86 -0.44 -4.95 7.71
CA LEU A 86 0.21 -3.98 8.60
C LEU A 86 -0.64 -3.72 9.85
N CYS A 87 -1.94 -3.51 9.69
CA CYS A 87 -2.85 -3.27 10.81
C CYS A 87 -2.88 -4.46 11.76
N GLU A 88 -2.95 -5.68 11.22
CA GLU A 88 -2.93 -6.89 12.02
C GLU A 88 -1.62 -7.03 12.78
N SER A 89 -0.49 -6.72 12.13
CA SER A 89 0.84 -6.82 12.75
C SER A 89 1.04 -5.81 13.87
N ARG A 90 0.43 -4.63 13.77
CA ARG A 90 0.64 -3.53 14.73
C ARG A 90 -0.56 -3.28 15.66
N GLY A 91 -1.61 -4.07 15.53
CA GLY A 91 -2.79 -3.92 16.38
C GLY A 91 -3.65 -2.71 16.05
N PHE A 92 -3.61 -2.22 14.81
CA PHE A 92 -4.47 -1.13 14.36
C PHE A 92 -5.69 -1.67 13.63
N ALA A 93 -6.76 -0.87 13.59
CA ALA A 93 -7.96 -1.20 12.86
C ALA A 93 -7.88 -0.70 11.43
N VAL A 94 -8.36 -1.51 10.48
CA VAL A 94 -8.50 -1.09 9.08
C VAL A 94 -9.68 -0.11 9.00
N PRO A 95 -9.54 1.03 8.28
CA PRO A 95 -10.62 2.02 8.18
C PRO A 95 -11.68 1.58 7.15
N TRP A 96 -12.40 0.50 7.43
CA TRP A 96 -13.36 -0.10 6.50
C TRP A 96 -14.42 0.90 6.02
N GLU A 97 -14.87 1.78 6.91
CA GLU A 97 -15.92 2.77 6.61
C GLU A 97 -15.48 3.81 5.57
N SER A 98 -14.17 4.00 5.39
CA SER A 98 -13.63 4.95 4.41
C SER A 98 -13.23 4.30 3.10
N LEU A 99 -13.40 2.98 2.98
CA LEU A 99 -12.98 2.21 1.81
C LEU A 99 -14.12 1.92 0.86
N ARG A 100 -13.89 2.11 -0.43
CA ARG A 100 -14.85 1.83 -1.50
C ARG A 100 -14.62 0.42 -2.03
N LEU A 101 -15.05 -0.58 -1.28
CA LEU A 101 -14.78 -1.99 -1.59
C LEU A 101 -15.43 -2.43 -2.91
N ASP A 102 -16.54 -1.80 -3.30
CA ASP A 102 -17.22 -2.12 -4.56
C ASP A 102 -16.39 -1.79 -5.80
N ASP A 103 -15.40 -0.92 -5.67
CA ASP A 103 -14.51 -0.55 -6.76
C ASP A 103 -13.38 -1.56 -6.97
N LEU A 104 -13.28 -2.57 -6.11
CA LEU A 104 -12.22 -3.57 -6.17
C LEU A 104 -12.68 -4.80 -6.95
N ASP A 105 -11.72 -5.46 -7.62
CA ASP A 105 -11.93 -6.79 -8.21
C ASP A 105 -11.91 -7.82 -7.08
N ARG A 106 -13.07 -8.41 -6.81
CA ARG A 106 -13.23 -9.35 -5.70
C ARG A 106 -12.35 -10.59 -5.86
N GLY A 107 -12.26 -11.13 -7.06
CA GLY A 107 -11.42 -12.30 -7.33
C GLY A 107 -9.94 -12.00 -7.11
N ALA A 108 -9.47 -10.85 -7.59
CA ALA A 108 -8.09 -10.42 -7.38
C ALA A 108 -7.80 -10.18 -5.90
N LEU A 109 -8.76 -9.58 -5.19
CA LEU A 109 -8.62 -9.32 -3.76
C LEU A 109 -8.50 -10.63 -2.97
N GLU A 110 -9.37 -11.60 -3.24
CA GLU A 110 -9.33 -12.88 -2.55
C GLU A 110 -8.07 -13.67 -2.86
N ALA A 111 -7.62 -13.67 -4.11
CA ALA A 111 -6.38 -14.34 -4.50
C ALA A 111 -5.17 -13.72 -3.83
N THR A 112 -5.11 -12.40 -3.77
CA THR A 112 -4.02 -11.68 -3.12
C THR A 112 -4.00 -11.96 -1.62
N ALA A 113 -5.16 -11.86 -0.98
CA ALA A 113 -5.28 -12.13 0.46
C ALA A 113 -4.85 -13.55 0.80
N SER A 114 -5.30 -14.52 0.01
CA SER A 114 -4.91 -15.93 0.20
C SER A 114 -3.41 -16.13 0.11
N ARG A 115 -2.76 -15.50 -0.89
CA ARG A 115 -1.32 -15.56 -1.06
C ARG A 115 -0.58 -14.95 0.12
N MET A 116 -1.14 -13.94 0.77
CA MET A 116 -0.54 -13.28 1.93
C MET A 116 -0.94 -13.92 3.26
N GLY A 117 -1.76 -14.97 3.25
CA GLY A 117 -2.23 -15.61 4.47
C GLY A 117 -3.27 -14.79 5.23
N LEU A 118 -3.99 -13.92 4.54
CA LEU A 118 -5.00 -13.06 5.13
C LEU A 118 -6.40 -13.62 4.90
N THR A 119 -7.30 -13.34 5.84
CA THR A 119 -8.73 -13.67 5.71
C THR A 119 -9.51 -12.39 5.53
N ILE A 120 -10.30 -12.31 4.46
CA ILE A 120 -11.16 -11.16 4.21
C ILE A 120 -12.50 -11.40 4.88
N ARG A 121 -12.88 -10.48 5.76
CA ARG A 121 -14.15 -10.49 6.48
C ARG A 121 -14.95 -9.25 6.06
N THR A 122 -15.74 -9.39 5.03
CA THR A 122 -16.62 -8.31 4.57
C THR A 122 -18.05 -8.80 4.47
#